data_9f8449ac9205a995a39cafde3fd3c363
#
_entry.id   9f8449ac9205a995a39cafde3fd3c363
#
_cell.length_a   1.000
_cell.length_b   1.000
_cell.length_c   1.000
_cell.angle_alpha   90.00
_cell.angle_beta   90.00
_cell.angle_gamma   90.00
#
_symmetry.space_group_name_H-M   'P 1'
#
loop_
_entity.id
_entity.type
_entity.pdbx_description
1 polymer ?
#
loop_
_entity_poly.entity_id
_entity_poly.type
_entity_poly.pdbx_seq_one_letter_code
_entity_poly.pdbx_strand_id
1 'polypeptide(L)'
;ATYQALLPLSLHGAKFRCAATNKDGTTYSHTFTAYYCPAVLRGAASPMRGNGEFIQGEIATITAGLYDNSTWYPVSSLTGVTAEYRWKYCRNVMPTEEEWAAIPPAGESYPITITDEMDYQSVCFHVTLTYPDNTVKTVTGFWRLHVCVTPVVTEQPQSVSAAAGDSVTFSAKLIEQYLNTLEYQWQISTDGGQNWTDIEGASGISHKEGYWNYIPSYTIPSVTAAQSGQMFRCVLWNTNNHTGSDRVSTPPVYSEPATLTVTPPAHEHRYG
;
A
#
# COMPACT_ATOMS: atom_id res chain seq x y z
N ALA A 1 -17.21 35.21 -36.58
CA ALA A 1 -17.09 33.76 -36.45
C ALA A 1 -16.45 33.42 -35.08
N THR A 2 -17.04 32.50 -34.38
CA THR A 2 -16.52 32.02 -33.09
C THR A 2 -15.95 30.61 -33.32
N TYR A 3 -14.74 30.36 -32.84
CA TYR A 3 -14.12 29.04 -32.83
C TYR A 3 -14.10 28.51 -31.40
N GLN A 4 -14.60 27.29 -31.19
CA GLN A 4 -14.56 26.59 -29.92
C GLN A 4 -13.82 25.27 -30.10
N ALA A 5 -12.83 25.02 -29.29
CA ALA A 5 -12.10 23.75 -29.24
C ALA A 5 -11.74 23.40 -27.80
N LEU A 6 -11.72 22.11 -27.50
CA LEU A 6 -11.05 21.62 -26.30
C LEU A 6 -9.55 21.80 -26.49
N LEU A 7 -8.90 22.45 -25.53
CA LEU A 7 -7.46 22.69 -25.55
C LEU A 7 -6.73 21.52 -24.85
N PRO A 8 -6.09 20.61 -25.59
CA PRO A 8 -5.23 19.60 -24.99
C PRO A 8 -3.96 20.20 -24.41
N LEU A 9 -3.31 19.48 -23.51
CA LEU A 9 -2.05 19.91 -22.87
C LEU A 9 -0.98 20.27 -23.90
N SER A 10 -0.92 19.55 -25.03
CA SER A 10 0.04 19.79 -26.12
C SER A 10 -0.06 21.19 -26.77
N LEU A 11 -1.19 21.89 -26.57
CA LEU A 11 -1.40 23.25 -27.05
C LEU A 11 -1.22 24.31 -25.96
N HIS A 12 -0.76 23.94 -24.76
CA HIS A 12 -0.44 24.91 -23.73
C HIS A 12 0.65 25.88 -24.21
N GLY A 13 0.39 27.18 -24.08
CA GLY A 13 1.28 28.22 -24.59
C GLY A 13 1.22 28.45 -26.11
N ALA A 14 0.38 27.72 -26.83
CA ALA A 14 0.23 27.92 -28.28
C ALA A 14 -0.41 29.29 -28.58
N LYS A 15 0.04 29.91 -29.66
CA LYS A 15 -0.43 31.20 -30.13
C LYS A 15 -1.43 31.02 -31.25
N PHE A 16 -2.56 31.69 -31.14
CA PHE A 16 -3.64 31.68 -32.11
C PHE A 16 -3.94 33.08 -32.63
N ARG A 17 -4.33 33.17 -33.90
CA ARG A 17 -4.89 34.37 -34.50
C ARG A 17 -5.93 34.01 -35.53
N CYS A 18 -6.89 34.87 -35.74
CA CYS A 18 -7.83 34.75 -36.83
C CYS A 18 -7.24 35.36 -38.10
N ALA A 19 -7.39 34.66 -39.22
CA ALA A 19 -7.08 35.18 -40.55
C ALA A 19 -8.40 35.36 -41.32
N ALA A 20 -8.65 36.53 -41.85
CA ALA A 20 -9.77 36.83 -42.74
C ALA A 20 -9.21 37.16 -44.12
N THR A 21 -9.63 36.40 -45.13
CA THR A 21 -9.13 36.54 -46.51
C THR A 21 -10.28 36.91 -47.43
N ASN A 22 -10.04 37.89 -48.30
CA ASN A 22 -10.93 38.27 -49.38
C ASN A 22 -10.11 38.42 -50.68
N LYS A 23 -10.75 38.95 -51.75
CA LYS A 23 -10.08 39.19 -53.05
C LYS A 23 -8.90 40.18 -52.99
N ASP A 24 -8.84 41.03 -51.97
CA ASP A 24 -7.86 42.10 -51.82
C ASP A 24 -6.70 41.67 -50.89
N GLY A 25 -6.78 40.52 -50.26
CA GLY A 25 -5.71 39.95 -49.38
C GLY A 25 -6.21 39.34 -48.08
N THR A 26 -5.25 39.07 -47.20
CA THR A 26 -5.51 38.44 -45.86
C THR A 26 -5.15 39.43 -44.76
N THR A 27 -6.10 39.63 -43.86
CA THR A 27 -5.92 40.40 -42.62
C THR A 27 -5.93 39.48 -41.41
N TYR A 28 -5.10 39.76 -40.43
CA TYR A 28 -4.95 38.96 -39.21
C TYR A 28 -5.48 39.72 -37.98
N SER A 29 -6.12 39.03 -37.07
CA SER A 29 -6.42 39.53 -35.72
C SER A 29 -5.12 39.67 -34.89
N HIS A 30 -5.23 40.30 -33.72
CA HIS A 30 -4.24 40.17 -32.69
C HIS A 30 -4.04 38.69 -32.33
N THR A 31 -2.79 38.34 -31.95
CA THR A 31 -2.45 37.01 -31.47
C THR A 31 -2.84 36.88 -29.99
N PHE A 32 -3.44 35.78 -29.61
CA PHE A 32 -3.65 35.43 -28.24
C PHE A 32 -2.94 34.11 -27.88
N THR A 33 -2.54 33.96 -26.66
CA THR A 33 -1.92 32.70 -26.15
C THR A 33 -2.96 31.91 -25.38
N ALA A 34 -3.06 30.63 -25.68
CA ALA A 34 -3.96 29.73 -24.98
C ALA A 34 -3.22 28.96 -23.90
N TYR A 35 -3.79 28.93 -22.70
CA TYR A 35 -3.22 28.18 -21.59
C TYR A 35 -4.13 27.01 -21.22
N TYR A 36 -3.52 25.82 -21.14
CA TYR A 36 -4.22 24.65 -20.63
C TYR A 36 -4.54 24.85 -19.15
N CYS A 37 -5.82 24.71 -18.81
CA CYS A 37 -6.34 24.88 -17.46
C CYS A 37 -6.99 23.57 -17.04
N PRO A 38 -6.33 22.73 -16.23
CA PRO A 38 -6.89 21.46 -15.79
C PRO A 38 -8.11 21.70 -14.89
N ALA A 39 -9.17 20.97 -15.14
CA ALA A 39 -10.33 20.95 -14.25
C ALA A 39 -10.06 20.09 -13.01
N VAL A 40 -9.19 19.08 -13.13
CA VAL A 40 -8.85 18.12 -12.09
C VAL A 40 -7.36 17.81 -12.16
N LEU A 41 -6.72 17.78 -11.01
CA LEU A 41 -5.40 17.17 -10.82
C LEU A 41 -5.58 15.78 -10.20
N ARG A 42 -4.64 14.90 -10.48
CA ARG A 42 -4.58 13.58 -9.85
C ARG A 42 -3.28 13.44 -9.09
N GLY A 43 -3.30 12.64 -8.03
CA GLY A 43 -2.09 12.21 -7.35
C GLY A 43 -1.39 11.12 -8.16
N ALA A 44 -0.08 11.04 -8.01
CA ALA A 44 0.73 9.87 -8.32
C ALA A 44 1.55 9.54 -7.09
N ALA A 45 2.02 8.32 -6.96
CA ALA A 45 2.78 7.87 -5.80
C ALA A 45 4.05 7.13 -6.22
N SER A 46 5.08 7.21 -5.39
CA SER A 46 6.31 6.42 -5.52
C SER A 46 6.68 5.84 -4.16
N PRO A 47 6.96 4.55 -4.04
CA PRO A 47 6.91 3.57 -5.12
C PRO A 47 5.47 3.33 -5.60
N MET A 48 5.29 3.23 -6.92
CA MET A 48 3.98 2.96 -7.50
C MET A 48 3.81 1.45 -7.66
N ARG A 49 2.90 0.88 -6.88
CA ARG A 49 2.54 -0.53 -6.95
C ARG A 49 1.03 -0.62 -7.15
N GLY A 50 0.60 -1.30 -8.20
CA GLY A 50 -0.81 -1.50 -8.50
C GLY A 50 -1.67 -0.24 -8.37
N ASN A 51 -2.69 -0.28 -7.54
CA ASN A 51 -3.63 0.83 -7.30
C ASN A 51 -3.18 1.80 -6.19
N GLY A 52 -1.90 1.95 -5.93
CA GLY A 52 -1.39 2.83 -4.87
C GLY A 52 -1.20 2.12 -3.54
N GLU A 53 -0.66 0.91 -3.59
CA GLU A 53 -0.42 0.08 -2.43
C GLU A 53 0.97 0.30 -1.84
N PHE A 54 1.02 0.35 -0.53
CA PHE A 54 2.21 0.61 0.26
C PHE A 54 2.40 -0.47 1.32
N ILE A 55 3.64 -0.63 1.75
CA ILE A 55 3.98 -1.47 2.91
C ILE A 55 4.10 -0.57 4.14
N GLN A 56 3.57 -1.00 5.27
CA GLN A 56 3.76 -0.32 6.55
C GLN A 56 5.25 -0.07 6.83
N GLY A 57 5.59 1.15 7.23
CA GLY A 57 6.94 1.58 7.56
C GLY A 57 7.74 2.15 6.39
N GLU A 58 7.29 2.01 5.14
CA GLU A 58 7.99 2.64 4.00
C GLU A 58 7.72 4.14 3.91
N ILE A 59 8.60 4.85 3.21
CA ILE A 59 8.38 6.26 2.87
C ILE A 59 7.81 6.32 1.45
N ALA A 60 6.57 6.80 1.33
CA ALA A 60 5.94 7.10 0.06
C ALA A 60 6.11 8.58 -0.30
N THR A 61 6.18 8.88 -1.58
CA THR A 61 6.15 10.24 -2.09
C THR A 61 4.91 10.40 -2.96
N ILE A 62 3.99 11.27 -2.55
CA ILE A 62 2.79 11.60 -3.33
C ILE A 62 3.06 12.88 -4.11
N THR A 63 2.75 12.88 -5.40
CA THR A 63 2.98 14.02 -6.29
C THR A 63 1.65 14.42 -6.93
N ALA A 64 1.33 15.70 -6.95
CA ALA A 64 0.19 16.22 -7.69
C ALA A 64 0.56 16.38 -9.16
N GLY A 65 -0.33 16.00 -10.06
CA GLY A 65 -0.05 16.11 -11.49
C GLY A 65 -1.28 16.18 -12.38
N LEU A 66 -1.04 16.42 -13.65
CA LEU A 66 -2.00 16.50 -14.73
C LEU A 66 -2.19 15.13 -15.35
N TYR A 67 -3.41 14.84 -15.81
CA TYR A 67 -3.70 13.61 -16.52
C TYR A 67 -4.35 13.96 -17.86
N ASP A 68 -3.65 13.68 -18.94
CA ASP A 68 -4.11 13.95 -20.31
C ASP A 68 -3.93 12.71 -21.17
N ASN A 69 -5.00 12.26 -21.82
CA ASN A 69 -5.01 11.10 -22.72
C ASN A 69 -4.30 9.85 -22.16
N SER A 70 -4.57 9.51 -20.90
CA SER A 70 -3.95 8.39 -20.17
C SER A 70 -2.46 8.57 -19.82
N THR A 71 -1.91 9.75 -20.03
CA THR A 71 -0.54 10.09 -19.65
C THR A 71 -0.53 11.07 -18.47
N TRP A 72 0.32 10.78 -17.50
CA TRP A 72 0.54 11.63 -16.33
C TRP A 72 1.70 12.59 -16.60
N TYR A 73 1.52 13.85 -16.20
CA TYR A 73 2.53 14.90 -16.29
C TYR A 73 2.64 15.63 -14.97
N PRO A 74 3.83 16.00 -14.49
CA PRO A 74 3.98 16.89 -13.35
C PRO A 74 3.37 18.27 -13.69
N VAL A 75 2.88 18.99 -12.68
CA VAL A 75 2.33 20.35 -12.86
C VAL A 75 3.41 21.30 -13.39
N SER A 76 4.66 21.10 -13.00
CA SER A 76 5.85 21.81 -13.49
C SER A 76 6.05 21.74 -15.02
N SER A 77 5.37 20.82 -15.71
CA SER A 77 5.36 20.78 -17.20
C SER A 77 4.57 21.92 -17.85
N LEU A 78 3.73 22.64 -17.08
CA LEU A 78 3.02 23.82 -17.56
C LEU A 78 3.94 25.04 -17.62
N THR A 79 4.65 25.21 -18.75
CA THR A 79 5.58 26.32 -18.93
C THR A 79 4.91 27.69 -18.72
N GLY A 80 5.55 28.53 -17.89
CA GLY A 80 5.06 29.88 -17.59
C GLY A 80 3.94 29.95 -16.55
N VAL A 81 3.49 28.82 -16.02
CA VAL A 81 2.55 28.76 -14.91
C VAL A 81 3.31 28.56 -13.61
N THR A 82 3.01 29.35 -12.59
CA THR A 82 3.50 29.13 -11.24
C THR A 82 2.49 28.33 -10.43
N ALA A 83 2.98 27.41 -9.61
CA ALA A 83 2.14 26.56 -8.78
C ALA A 83 2.55 26.65 -7.30
N GLU A 84 1.58 26.80 -6.45
CA GLU A 84 1.73 26.73 -5.00
C GLU A 84 0.96 25.50 -4.49
N TYR A 85 1.65 24.64 -3.75
CA TYR A 85 1.11 23.38 -3.27
C TYR A 85 0.90 23.43 -1.78
N ARG A 86 -0.20 22.82 -1.32
CA ARG A 86 -0.45 22.52 0.09
C ARG A 86 -0.87 21.07 0.20
N TRP A 87 -0.37 20.38 1.23
CA TRP A 87 -0.60 18.96 1.46
C TRP A 87 -1.13 18.71 2.85
N LYS A 88 -2.05 17.76 2.97
CA LYS A 88 -2.56 17.31 4.27
C LYS A 88 -2.89 15.83 4.21
N TYR A 89 -2.42 15.06 5.19
CA TYR A 89 -3.00 13.77 5.47
C TYR A 89 -4.41 13.98 6.01
N CYS A 90 -5.41 13.35 5.42
CA CYS A 90 -6.81 13.53 5.77
C CYS A 90 -7.53 12.19 5.90
N ARG A 91 -8.31 12.07 6.98
CA ARG A 91 -9.11 10.87 7.26
C ARG A 91 -10.39 10.87 6.42
N ASN A 92 -10.24 10.73 5.08
CA ASN A 92 -11.33 10.73 4.10
C ASN A 92 -12.25 11.97 4.13
N VAL A 93 -11.80 13.06 4.73
CA VAL A 93 -12.50 14.35 4.74
C VAL A 93 -11.62 15.40 4.09
N MET A 94 -12.09 15.96 2.97
CA MET A 94 -11.37 17.04 2.30
C MET A 94 -11.33 18.28 3.20
N PRO A 95 -10.15 18.90 3.38
CA PRO A 95 -10.03 20.15 4.14
C PRO A 95 -10.89 21.28 3.56
N THR A 96 -11.39 22.15 4.41
CA THR A 96 -12.08 23.39 4.02
C THR A 96 -11.08 24.41 3.47
N GLU A 97 -11.58 25.46 2.81
CA GLU A 97 -10.72 26.56 2.32
C GLU A 97 -9.97 27.26 3.46
N GLU A 98 -10.60 27.40 4.64
CA GLU A 98 -9.97 27.97 5.82
C GLU A 98 -8.82 27.10 6.35
N GLU A 99 -9.03 25.79 6.39
CA GLU A 99 -7.99 24.84 6.78
C GLU A 99 -6.82 24.84 5.78
N TRP A 100 -7.12 24.90 4.44
CA TRP A 100 -6.09 25.04 3.43
C TRP A 100 -5.27 26.31 3.58
N ALA A 101 -5.92 27.43 3.88
CA ALA A 101 -5.26 28.71 4.08
C ALA A 101 -4.26 28.68 5.27
N ALA A 102 -4.55 27.86 6.29
CA ALA A 102 -3.68 27.70 7.46
C ALA A 102 -2.45 26.79 7.22
N ILE A 103 -2.46 25.98 6.12
CA ILE A 103 -1.35 25.08 5.78
C ILE A 103 -0.29 25.85 4.99
N PRO A 104 1.00 25.85 5.42
CA PRO A 104 2.04 26.52 4.66
C PRO A 104 2.25 25.89 3.28
N PRO A 105 2.68 26.68 2.29
CA PRO A 105 3.08 26.16 0.99
C PRO A 105 4.22 25.14 1.09
N ALA A 106 4.19 24.14 0.21
CA ALA A 106 5.18 23.08 0.10
C ALA A 106 5.59 22.84 -1.36
N GLY A 107 6.41 21.83 -1.61
CA GLY A 107 6.80 21.41 -2.96
C GLY A 107 5.71 20.64 -3.70
N GLU A 108 5.96 20.34 -4.97
CA GLU A 108 5.08 19.51 -5.84
C GLU A 108 4.86 18.10 -5.30
N SER A 109 5.76 17.62 -4.46
CA SER A 109 5.75 16.29 -3.87
C SER A 109 5.67 16.34 -2.35
N TYR A 110 4.97 15.35 -1.79
CA TYR A 110 4.77 15.19 -0.35
C TYR A 110 5.28 13.82 0.10
N PRO A 111 6.44 13.75 0.79
CA PRO A 111 6.91 12.53 1.41
C PRO A 111 6.11 12.22 2.68
N ILE A 112 5.73 10.96 2.86
CA ILE A 112 4.98 10.49 4.03
C ILE A 112 5.46 9.10 4.44
N THR A 113 5.67 8.89 5.74
CA THR A 113 5.92 7.55 6.28
C THR A 113 4.58 6.84 6.46
N ILE A 114 4.45 5.67 5.87
CA ILE A 114 3.22 4.89 5.86
C ILE A 114 3.04 4.18 7.21
N THR A 115 1.90 4.38 7.84
CA THR A 115 1.50 3.67 9.06
C THR A 115 0.24 2.83 8.81
N ASP A 116 -0.05 1.88 9.71
CA ASP A 116 -1.22 1.00 9.63
C ASP A 116 -2.55 1.76 9.65
N GLU A 117 -2.64 2.82 10.47
CA GLU A 117 -3.84 3.67 10.57
C GLU A 117 -4.15 4.47 9.29
N MET A 118 -3.23 4.49 8.33
CA MET A 118 -3.39 5.17 7.04
C MET A 118 -4.14 4.35 6.00
N ASP A 119 -4.40 3.07 6.28
CA ASP A 119 -5.12 2.23 5.33
C ASP A 119 -6.52 2.79 5.04
N TYR A 120 -6.87 2.86 3.75
CA TYR A 120 -8.07 3.52 3.24
C TYR A 120 -8.22 5.01 3.59
N GLN A 121 -7.16 5.66 4.08
CA GLN A 121 -7.11 7.09 4.26
C GLN A 121 -6.56 7.79 3.01
N SER A 122 -6.51 9.11 3.03
CA SER A 122 -6.08 9.88 1.87
C SER A 122 -5.02 10.92 2.21
N VAL A 123 -4.10 11.15 1.28
CA VAL A 123 -3.31 12.38 1.22
C VAL A 123 -4.02 13.33 0.28
N CYS A 124 -4.44 14.47 0.81
CA CYS A 124 -5.13 15.52 0.09
C CYS A 124 -4.14 16.60 -0.34
N PHE A 125 -4.39 17.19 -1.49
CA PHE A 125 -3.60 18.31 -1.98
C PHE A 125 -4.49 19.43 -2.50
N HIS A 126 -3.96 20.63 -2.38
CA HIS A 126 -4.55 21.87 -2.87
C HIS A 126 -3.47 22.61 -3.65
N VAL A 127 -3.73 22.88 -4.92
CA VAL A 127 -2.78 23.52 -5.82
C VAL A 127 -3.38 24.80 -6.37
N THR A 128 -2.70 25.91 -6.16
CA THR A 128 -3.04 27.20 -6.75
C THR A 128 -2.13 27.45 -7.94
N LEU A 129 -2.71 27.54 -9.13
CA LEU A 129 -2.04 27.81 -10.40
C LEU A 129 -2.20 29.28 -10.76
N THR A 130 -1.11 29.99 -11.01
CA THR A 130 -1.12 31.35 -11.52
C THR A 130 -0.53 31.36 -12.92
N TYR A 131 -1.35 31.81 -13.89
CA TYR A 131 -1.02 31.88 -15.30
C TYR A 131 -0.36 33.19 -15.66
N PRO A 132 0.35 33.28 -16.81
CA PRO A 132 1.04 34.51 -17.26
C PRO A 132 0.13 35.72 -17.47
N ASP A 133 -1.18 35.51 -17.64
CA ASP A 133 -2.20 36.56 -17.74
C ASP A 133 -2.77 36.97 -16.37
N ASN A 134 -2.16 36.53 -15.27
CA ASN A 134 -2.58 36.69 -13.90
C ASN A 134 -3.92 35.96 -13.54
N THR A 135 -4.41 35.10 -14.41
CA THR A 135 -5.52 34.21 -14.04
C THR A 135 -5.05 33.24 -12.95
N VAL A 136 -5.88 33.12 -11.92
CA VAL A 136 -5.63 32.19 -10.82
C VAL A 136 -6.68 31.07 -10.83
N LYS A 137 -6.21 29.83 -10.71
CA LYS A 137 -7.04 28.64 -10.58
C LYS A 137 -6.58 27.82 -9.41
N THR A 138 -7.57 27.39 -8.61
CA THR A 138 -7.33 26.45 -7.51
C THR A 138 -7.91 25.10 -7.87
N VAL A 139 -7.15 24.05 -7.64
CA VAL A 139 -7.53 22.66 -7.87
C VAL A 139 -7.18 21.83 -6.64
N THR A 140 -8.16 21.09 -6.15
CA THR A 140 -7.97 20.14 -5.05
C THR A 140 -8.06 18.71 -5.56
N GLY A 141 -7.37 17.81 -4.89
CA GLY A 141 -7.43 16.39 -5.18
C GLY A 141 -6.95 15.55 -4.00
N PHE A 142 -6.95 14.25 -4.18
CA PHE A 142 -6.43 13.35 -3.17
C PHE A 142 -5.83 12.09 -3.81
N TRP A 143 -4.98 11.43 -3.04
CA TRP A 143 -4.51 10.09 -3.29
C TRP A 143 -4.91 9.18 -2.14
N ARG A 144 -5.64 8.10 -2.46
CA ARG A 144 -6.04 7.11 -1.45
C ARG A 144 -4.88 6.16 -1.20
N LEU A 145 -4.62 5.91 0.07
CA LEU A 145 -3.60 4.97 0.52
C LEU A 145 -4.24 3.60 0.73
N HIS A 146 -3.58 2.56 0.26
CA HIS A 146 -3.89 1.17 0.57
C HIS A 146 -2.65 0.57 1.22
N VAL A 147 -2.75 0.13 2.46
CA VAL A 147 -1.58 -0.28 3.24
C VAL A 147 -1.60 -1.78 3.47
N CYS A 148 -0.54 -2.45 3.05
CA CYS A 148 -0.27 -3.82 3.44
C CYS A 148 0.39 -3.79 4.82
N VAL A 149 -0.39 -4.16 5.84
CA VAL A 149 -0.01 -4.02 7.25
C VAL A 149 0.74 -5.26 7.72
N THR A 150 1.83 -5.07 8.46
CA THR A 150 2.63 -6.18 9.02
C THR A 150 1.81 -6.98 10.04
N PRO A 151 1.80 -8.33 9.98
CA PRO A 151 1.09 -9.16 10.94
C PRO A 151 1.60 -8.96 12.38
N VAL A 152 0.70 -8.97 13.36
CA VAL A 152 1.04 -8.89 14.78
C VAL A 152 0.58 -10.15 15.49
N VAL A 153 1.52 -10.92 16.05
CA VAL A 153 1.23 -12.13 16.83
C VAL A 153 0.81 -11.72 18.25
N THR A 154 -0.42 -12.06 18.64
CA THR A 154 -0.97 -11.76 19.96
C THR A 154 -0.83 -12.91 20.95
N GLU A 155 -0.85 -14.15 20.45
CA GLU A 155 -0.59 -15.33 21.28
C GLU A 155 0.49 -16.18 20.57
N GLN A 156 1.60 -16.38 21.27
CA GLN A 156 2.73 -17.17 20.78
C GLN A 156 2.47 -18.67 20.88
N PRO A 157 3.04 -19.51 20.00
CA PRO A 157 3.00 -20.95 20.14
C PRO A 157 3.55 -21.36 21.51
N GLN A 158 2.88 -22.30 22.15
CA GLN A 158 3.28 -22.78 23.47
C GLN A 158 4.08 -24.07 23.36
N SER A 159 5.14 -24.20 24.20
CA SER A 159 5.86 -25.46 24.34
C SER A 159 4.95 -26.53 24.94
N VAL A 160 5.06 -27.74 24.43
CA VAL A 160 4.17 -28.86 24.78
C VAL A 160 4.99 -30.06 25.28
N SER A 161 4.50 -30.71 26.35
CA SER A 161 4.97 -32.02 26.79
C SER A 161 3.87 -33.06 26.52
N ALA A 162 4.22 -34.13 25.84
CA ALA A 162 3.27 -35.19 25.46
C ALA A 162 3.92 -36.59 25.60
N ALA A 163 3.10 -37.63 25.74
CA ALA A 163 3.59 -39.00 25.68
C ALA A 163 3.83 -39.44 24.22
N ALA A 164 4.74 -40.37 24.02
CA ALA A 164 4.92 -40.96 22.68
C ALA A 164 3.61 -41.61 22.20
N GLY A 165 3.16 -41.25 21.00
CA GLY A 165 1.89 -41.65 20.42
C GLY A 165 0.77 -40.58 20.50
N ASP A 166 0.91 -39.57 21.32
CA ASP A 166 -0.05 -38.49 21.43
C ASP A 166 -0.05 -37.57 20.20
N SER A 167 -1.18 -36.91 19.98
CA SER A 167 -1.27 -35.81 19.00
C SER A 167 -0.93 -34.49 19.66
N VAL A 168 -0.14 -33.67 18.98
CA VAL A 168 0.26 -32.33 19.46
C VAL A 168 -0.05 -31.28 18.38
N THR A 169 -0.61 -30.14 18.79
CA THR A 169 -0.86 -29.00 17.92
C THR A 169 -0.18 -27.75 18.44
N PHE A 170 0.59 -27.11 17.58
CA PHE A 170 1.13 -25.76 17.77
C PHE A 170 0.24 -24.76 17.05
N SER A 171 0.01 -23.59 17.64
CA SER A 171 -0.79 -22.52 17.04
C SER A 171 -0.27 -21.15 17.42
N ALA A 172 -0.46 -20.19 16.52
CA ALA A 172 -0.20 -18.77 16.77
C ALA A 172 -1.48 -17.99 16.52
N LYS A 173 -1.79 -16.98 17.36
CA LYS A 173 -2.95 -16.12 17.17
C LYS A 173 -2.48 -14.72 16.79
N LEU A 174 -3.19 -14.08 15.88
CA LEU A 174 -2.87 -12.77 15.37
C LEU A 174 -3.97 -11.77 15.68
N ILE A 175 -3.59 -10.47 15.65
CA ILE A 175 -4.58 -9.39 15.63
C ILE A 175 -5.33 -9.44 14.30
N GLU A 176 -6.64 -9.20 14.34
CA GLU A 176 -7.44 -9.14 13.12
C GLU A 176 -7.03 -7.94 12.26
N GLN A 177 -6.73 -8.19 10.98
CA GLN A 177 -6.41 -7.16 9.99
C GLN A 177 -7.36 -7.33 8.79
N TYR A 178 -8.29 -6.39 8.66
CA TYR A 178 -9.49 -6.55 7.82
C TYR A 178 -9.28 -6.63 6.30
N LEU A 179 -8.11 -6.27 5.75
CA LEU A 179 -7.98 -6.02 4.32
C LEU A 179 -6.83 -6.74 3.63
N ASN A 180 -6.00 -7.41 4.39
CA ASN A 180 -4.86 -8.15 3.87
C ASN A 180 -5.15 -9.65 3.89
N THR A 181 -4.50 -10.37 3.00
CA THR A 181 -4.47 -11.83 3.01
C THR A 181 -3.30 -12.28 3.87
N LEU A 182 -3.58 -12.96 4.97
CA LEU A 182 -2.54 -13.57 5.79
C LEU A 182 -2.05 -14.86 5.12
N GLU A 183 -0.75 -14.98 4.98
CA GLU A 183 -0.06 -16.20 4.58
C GLU A 183 0.87 -16.66 5.69
N TYR A 184 1.06 -17.97 5.82
CA TYR A 184 1.92 -18.52 6.84
C TYR A 184 2.63 -19.80 6.38
N GLN A 185 3.75 -20.11 7.05
CA GLN A 185 4.52 -21.33 6.93
C GLN A 185 5.05 -21.74 8.29
N TRP A 186 4.80 -23.00 8.70
CA TRP A 186 5.44 -23.56 9.88
C TRP A 186 6.83 -24.08 9.54
N GLN A 187 7.76 -23.84 10.46
CA GLN A 187 9.15 -24.27 10.38
C GLN A 187 9.51 -25.11 11.58
N ILE A 188 10.45 -26.04 11.37
CA ILE A 188 11.04 -26.91 12.39
C ILE A 188 12.54 -26.63 12.52
N SER A 189 13.04 -26.72 13.75
CA SER A 189 14.46 -26.79 14.06
C SER A 189 14.74 -28.06 14.87
N THR A 190 15.83 -28.75 14.52
CA THR A 190 16.34 -29.94 15.20
C THR A 190 17.68 -29.69 15.88
N ASP A 191 18.16 -28.46 15.89
CA ASP A 191 19.48 -28.06 16.41
C ASP A 191 19.40 -26.94 17.46
N GLY A 192 18.27 -26.86 18.16
CA GLY A 192 18.07 -25.88 19.23
C GLY A 192 17.79 -24.46 18.72
N GLY A 193 17.22 -24.32 17.52
CA GLY A 193 16.83 -23.04 16.95
C GLY A 193 17.91 -22.35 16.11
N GLN A 194 19.04 -23.04 15.84
CA GLN A 194 20.12 -22.46 15.03
C GLN A 194 19.76 -22.44 13.54
N ASN A 195 19.19 -23.53 13.04
CA ASN A 195 18.69 -23.63 11.67
C ASN A 195 17.21 -24.00 11.63
N TRP A 196 16.52 -23.47 10.64
CA TRP A 196 15.08 -23.67 10.47
C TRP A 196 14.77 -24.18 9.07
N THR A 197 13.89 -25.16 8.97
CA THR A 197 13.46 -25.76 7.70
C THR A 197 11.94 -25.70 7.61
N ASP A 198 11.42 -25.36 6.45
CA ASP A 198 9.98 -25.36 6.19
C ASP A 198 9.42 -26.77 6.31
N ILE A 199 8.28 -26.90 6.97
CA ILE A 199 7.54 -28.16 7.07
C ILE A 199 6.65 -28.26 5.85
N GLU A 200 6.85 -29.27 5.03
CA GLU A 200 6.04 -29.53 3.84
C GLU A 200 4.56 -29.70 4.20
N GLY A 201 3.68 -29.01 3.49
CA GLY A 201 2.23 -29.04 3.72
C GLY A 201 1.76 -28.28 4.96
N ALA A 202 2.65 -27.62 5.73
CA ALA A 202 2.31 -26.82 6.90
C ALA A 202 2.25 -25.32 6.61
N SER A 203 1.77 -24.95 5.44
CA SER A 203 1.52 -23.58 4.98
C SER A 203 0.05 -23.36 4.72
N GLY A 204 -0.37 -22.11 4.68
CA GLY A 204 -1.75 -21.77 4.34
C GLY A 204 -1.94 -20.30 4.05
N ILE A 205 -3.13 -20.02 3.51
CA ILE A 205 -3.59 -18.70 3.15
C ILE A 205 -4.92 -18.47 3.84
N SER A 206 -5.03 -17.36 4.55
CA SER A 206 -6.31 -16.90 5.12
C SER A 206 -6.93 -15.88 4.19
N HIS A 207 -7.97 -16.28 3.46
CA HIS A 207 -8.80 -15.34 2.71
C HIS A 207 -9.94 -14.83 3.57
N LYS A 208 -10.26 -13.55 3.41
CA LYS A 208 -11.37 -12.89 4.08
C LYS A 208 -12.70 -13.17 3.37
N GLU A 209 -13.16 -14.41 3.33
CA GLU A 209 -14.56 -14.68 3.08
C GLU A 209 -15.22 -15.15 4.37
N GLY A 210 -15.79 -14.17 5.11
CA GLY A 210 -16.68 -14.43 6.24
C GLY A 210 -16.01 -14.89 7.53
N TYR A 211 -15.62 -13.92 8.34
CA TYR A 211 -15.47 -14.02 9.80
C TYR A 211 -14.58 -15.11 10.44
N TRP A 212 -13.69 -14.64 11.31
CA TRP A 212 -13.23 -15.17 12.60
C TRP A 212 -11.88 -15.90 12.62
N ASN A 213 -10.96 -15.31 13.36
CA ASN A 213 -9.85 -15.96 14.09
C ASN A 213 -9.17 -17.09 13.32
N TYR A 214 -8.59 -16.75 12.16
CA TYR A 214 -7.70 -17.71 11.54
C TYR A 214 -6.46 -17.86 12.42
N ILE A 215 -6.34 -19.06 13.02
CA ILE A 215 -5.23 -19.43 13.88
C ILE A 215 -4.32 -20.34 13.05
N PRO A 216 -3.17 -19.83 12.53
CA PRO A 216 -2.18 -20.69 11.93
C PRO A 216 -1.82 -21.83 12.90
N SER A 217 -2.03 -23.06 12.48
CA SER A 217 -1.78 -24.21 13.32
C SER A 217 -1.04 -25.31 12.55
N TYR A 218 -0.22 -26.08 13.30
CA TYR A 218 0.45 -27.27 12.81
C TYR A 218 0.22 -28.41 13.79
N THR A 219 -0.27 -29.54 13.30
CA THR A 219 -0.57 -30.73 14.11
C THR A 219 0.33 -31.89 13.73
N ILE A 220 0.97 -32.46 14.71
CA ILE A 220 1.69 -33.74 14.63
C ILE A 220 0.72 -34.81 15.13
N PRO A 221 0.21 -35.70 14.28
CA PRO A 221 -0.84 -36.66 14.68
C PRO A 221 -0.39 -37.67 15.73
N SER A 222 0.89 -38.00 15.74
CA SER A 222 1.47 -38.97 16.68
C SER A 222 2.95 -38.64 16.90
N VAL A 223 3.31 -38.12 18.07
CA VAL A 223 4.69 -37.78 18.39
C VAL A 223 5.51 -39.01 18.78
N THR A 224 6.79 -38.97 18.49
CA THR A 224 7.75 -40.03 18.82
C THR A 224 8.83 -39.51 19.75
N ALA A 225 9.47 -40.41 20.53
CA ALA A 225 10.55 -40.04 21.42
C ALA A 225 11.72 -39.33 20.69
N ALA A 226 11.99 -39.68 19.43
CA ALA A 226 13.01 -39.04 18.60
C ALA A 226 12.76 -37.57 18.29
N GLN A 227 11.52 -37.11 18.42
CA GLN A 227 11.13 -35.72 18.19
C GLN A 227 11.29 -34.85 19.44
N SER A 228 11.66 -35.42 20.58
CA SER A 228 11.87 -34.64 21.80
C SER A 228 13.01 -33.62 21.60
N GLY A 229 12.79 -32.38 21.98
CA GLY A 229 13.71 -31.29 21.82
C GLY A 229 13.59 -30.53 20.47
N GLN A 230 12.77 -31.02 19.55
CA GLN A 230 12.47 -30.27 18.33
C GLN A 230 11.73 -28.96 18.66
N MET A 231 12.02 -27.89 17.90
CA MET A 231 11.41 -26.60 18.08
C MET A 231 10.60 -26.23 16.83
N PHE A 232 9.48 -25.53 17.03
CA PHE A 232 8.54 -25.14 15.99
C PHE A 232 8.25 -23.65 16.08
N ARG A 233 8.23 -22.97 14.91
CA ARG A 233 7.79 -21.57 14.81
C ARG A 233 6.92 -21.37 13.58
N CYS A 234 6.12 -20.31 13.58
CA CYS A 234 5.34 -19.89 12.43
C CYS A 234 5.98 -18.64 11.81
N VAL A 235 6.15 -18.65 10.50
CA VAL A 235 6.51 -17.49 9.69
C VAL A 235 5.22 -16.94 9.09
N LEU A 236 5.02 -15.62 9.16
CA LEU A 236 3.76 -14.96 8.85
C LEU A 236 4.04 -13.71 8.02
N TRP A 237 3.25 -13.46 7.00
CA TRP A 237 3.28 -12.22 6.24
C TRP A 237 1.89 -11.91 5.69
N ASN A 238 1.61 -10.64 5.51
CA ASN A 238 0.42 -10.20 4.82
C ASN A 238 0.72 -9.91 3.36
N THR A 239 -0.26 -10.17 2.51
CA THR A 239 -0.24 -9.78 1.11
C THR A 239 -1.49 -8.97 0.79
N ASN A 240 -1.39 -8.11 -0.21
CA ASN A 240 -2.57 -7.49 -0.79
C ASN A 240 -3.38 -8.53 -1.60
N ASN A 241 -4.66 -8.23 -1.88
CA ASN A 241 -5.56 -9.10 -2.64
C ASN A 241 -5.33 -9.07 -4.16
N HIS A 242 -4.23 -8.46 -4.64
CA HIS A 242 -3.92 -8.37 -6.06
C HIS A 242 -3.12 -9.59 -6.55
N THR A 243 -3.28 -9.91 -7.83
CA THR A 243 -2.58 -11.01 -8.49
C THR A 243 -1.56 -10.47 -9.49
N GLY A 244 -0.51 -11.26 -9.74
CA GLY A 244 0.51 -10.91 -10.74
C GLY A 244 1.58 -9.95 -10.21
N SER A 245 2.05 -9.05 -11.07
CA SER A 245 3.12 -8.08 -10.77
C SER A 245 2.78 -7.06 -9.67
N ASP A 246 1.49 -6.92 -9.35
CA ASP A 246 0.98 -5.93 -8.42
C ASP A 246 0.81 -6.50 -7.00
N ARG A 247 1.21 -7.76 -6.80
CA ARG A 247 1.19 -8.38 -5.49
C ARG A 247 2.28 -7.78 -4.61
N VAL A 248 1.85 -7.21 -3.50
CA VAL A 248 2.71 -6.63 -2.47
C VAL A 248 2.63 -7.50 -1.23
N SER A 249 3.77 -7.78 -0.62
CA SER A 249 3.85 -8.56 0.63
C SER A 249 4.67 -7.80 1.67
N THR A 250 4.26 -7.90 2.92
CA THR A 250 5.06 -7.38 4.04
C THR A 250 6.33 -8.23 4.21
N PRO A 251 7.36 -7.70 4.86
CA PRO A 251 8.43 -8.53 5.39
C PRO A 251 7.84 -9.63 6.30
N PRO A 252 8.48 -10.82 6.38
CA PRO A 252 8.01 -11.89 7.24
C PRO A 252 8.19 -11.55 8.71
N VAL A 253 7.21 -11.93 9.52
CA VAL A 253 7.25 -11.92 10.97
C VAL A 253 7.38 -13.36 11.45
N TYR A 254 8.18 -13.59 12.47
CA TYR A 254 8.39 -14.89 13.06
C TYR A 254 7.75 -14.94 14.44
N SER A 255 7.01 -16.01 14.72
CA SER A 255 6.61 -16.29 16.10
C SER A 255 7.81 -16.68 16.97
N GLU A 256 7.66 -16.56 18.27
CA GLU A 256 8.59 -17.21 19.20
C GLU A 256 8.57 -18.73 18.98
N PRO A 257 9.69 -19.41 19.16
CA PRO A 257 9.77 -20.85 19.02
C PRO A 257 9.13 -21.57 20.21
N ALA A 258 8.42 -22.66 19.93
CA ALA A 258 7.87 -23.59 20.92
C ALA A 258 8.58 -24.92 20.86
N THR A 259 8.90 -25.51 22.01
CA THR A 259 9.62 -26.78 22.11
C THR A 259 8.68 -27.94 22.35
N LEU A 260 8.88 -29.04 21.63
CA LEU A 260 8.24 -30.32 21.89
C LEU A 260 9.08 -31.17 22.86
N THR A 261 8.49 -31.57 23.98
CA THR A 261 9.08 -32.55 24.89
C THR A 261 8.29 -33.83 24.82
N VAL A 262 8.90 -34.95 24.47
CA VAL A 262 8.24 -36.24 24.42
C VAL A 262 8.72 -37.13 25.55
N THR A 263 7.79 -37.53 26.41
CA THR A 263 8.07 -38.46 27.48
C THR A 263 7.98 -39.91 26.97
N PRO A 264 8.92 -40.79 27.39
CA PRO A 264 8.81 -42.21 27.06
C PRO A 264 7.49 -42.80 27.58
N PRO A 265 6.95 -43.84 26.93
CA PRO A 265 5.80 -44.54 27.45
C PRO A 265 6.12 -45.10 28.85
N ALA A 266 5.16 -45.04 29.76
CA ALA A 266 5.33 -45.60 31.10
C ALA A 266 5.67 -47.10 30.99
N HIS A 267 6.84 -47.49 31.52
CA HIS A 267 7.17 -48.91 31.62
C HIS A 267 6.25 -49.56 32.66
N GLU A 268 5.34 -50.43 32.22
CA GLU A 268 4.67 -51.34 33.11
C GLU A 268 5.70 -52.34 33.62
N HIS A 269 6.15 -52.20 34.88
CA HIS A 269 6.84 -53.27 35.56
C HIS A 269 5.84 -54.39 35.82
N ARG A 270 5.81 -55.41 34.92
CA ARG A 270 5.20 -56.70 35.30
C ARG A 270 6.10 -57.36 36.25
N TYR A 271 5.76 -57.34 37.55
CA TYR A 271 6.31 -58.22 38.52
C TYR A 271 5.82 -59.62 38.22
N GLY A 272 6.68 -60.49 37.76
CA GLY A 272 6.43 -61.95 37.63
C GLY A 272 6.47 -62.65 38.98
#